data_ee69be9f936b1da4b4d2fb5da0c45e64
#
_entry.id   ee69be9f936b1da4b4d2fb5da0c45e64
#
_cell.length_a   1.000
_cell.length_b   1.000
_cell.length_c   1.000
_cell.angle_alpha   90.00
_cell.angle_beta   90.00
_cell.angle_gamma   90.00
#
_symmetry.space_group_name_H-M   'P 1'
#
loop_
_entity.id
_entity.type
_entity.pdbx_description
1 polymer ?
#
loop_
_entity_poly.entity_id
_entity_poly.type
_entity_poly.pdbx_seq_one_letter_code
_entity_poly.pdbx_strand_id
1 'polypeptide(L)'
;MKKKKTWKRFLHFSSAALAAGLIFTSAAPAEAAFWGASNELLHDPTMIKEGSSWYALGTGLTEERGLRVLKSSDAKNWTVQKSIFTTPLSWWSNYVPNYGQNQWAPDIQYYNGKYWLYYSVSSFGSNTSAIGLASSTSISSGGWKDEGLVIRSTSSNNYNAIDPELTFDKDGNPWLAFGSFWSGIKLTKLDKSTMKPTGSLYSIAARPNNGGALEAPTLTYQNGYYYLMVSFDKCCDGVNSTYKIAYGRSKSITGPYLDKSGKSMLEGGGTILDSGNDQWKGPGGQDIVNGNILVRHAYDANDNGIPSFSSMI
;
A
#
# COMPACT_ATOMS: atom_id res chain seq x y z
N MET A 1 3.53 54.54 -87.04
CA MET A 1 2.94 54.35 -85.70
C MET A 1 2.95 52.88 -85.33
N LYS A 2 3.87 52.41 -84.50
CA LYS A 2 3.97 51.01 -84.09
C LYS A 2 3.56 50.93 -82.62
N LYS A 3 2.47 50.18 -82.28
CA LYS A 3 2.02 49.93 -80.91
C LYS A 3 2.87 48.84 -80.30
N LYS A 4 3.53 49.09 -79.17
CA LYS A 4 4.25 48.10 -78.35
C LYS A 4 3.22 47.36 -77.44
N LYS A 5 3.14 46.04 -77.56
CA LYS A 5 2.41 45.16 -76.66
C LYS A 5 3.32 44.83 -75.44
N THR A 6 2.89 45.23 -74.28
CA THR A 6 3.52 44.87 -73.02
C THR A 6 2.91 43.54 -72.54
N TRP A 7 3.74 42.49 -72.36
CA TRP A 7 3.35 41.23 -71.77
C TRP A 7 3.55 41.34 -70.23
N LYS A 8 2.43 41.18 -69.50
CA LYS A 8 2.52 40.96 -68.02
C LYS A 8 2.76 39.51 -67.75
N ARG A 9 3.90 39.18 -67.12
CA ARG A 9 4.18 37.87 -66.57
C ARG A 9 3.40 37.70 -65.28
N PHE A 10 2.50 36.71 -65.20
CA PHE A 10 1.88 36.21 -63.96
C PHE A 10 2.86 35.26 -63.31
N LEU A 11 3.39 35.62 -62.13
CA LEU A 11 4.09 34.67 -61.24
C LEU A 11 3.07 33.86 -60.46
N HIS A 12 3.04 32.56 -60.71
CA HIS A 12 2.32 31.61 -59.86
C HIS A 12 3.19 31.29 -58.66
N PHE A 13 2.76 31.72 -57.47
CA PHE A 13 3.30 31.20 -56.24
C PHE A 13 2.60 29.89 -55.89
N SER A 14 3.28 28.79 -56.06
CA SER A 14 2.84 27.47 -55.54
C SER A 14 3.17 27.45 -54.06
N SER A 15 2.13 27.55 -53.22
CA SER A 15 2.24 27.32 -51.79
C SER A 15 2.35 25.81 -51.52
N ALA A 16 3.55 25.33 -51.28
CA ALA A 16 3.73 23.98 -50.75
C ALA A 16 3.40 24.00 -49.23
N ALA A 17 2.24 23.47 -48.87
CA ALA A 17 1.90 23.21 -47.48
C ALA A 17 2.71 22.01 -46.99
N LEU A 18 3.72 22.28 -46.14
CA LEU A 18 4.37 21.20 -45.35
C LEU A 18 3.38 20.73 -44.28
N ALA A 19 2.80 19.58 -44.49
CA ALA A 19 2.09 18.86 -43.45
C ALA A 19 3.15 18.24 -42.50
N ALA A 20 3.44 18.91 -41.39
CA ALA A 20 4.21 18.30 -40.30
C ALA A 20 3.32 17.26 -39.63
N GLY A 21 3.50 16.01 -40.00
CA GLY A 21 2.90 14.88 -39.31
C GLY A 21 3.50 14.78 -37.90
N LEU A 22 2.70 15.10 -36.89
CA LEU A 22 3.02 14.80 -35.49
C LEU A 22 2.97 13.26 -35.34
N ILE A 23 4.16 12.64 -35.36
CA ILE A 23 4.29 11.24 -34.97
C ILE A 23 4.12 11.21 -33.44
N PHE A 24 2.93 10.88 -32.97
CA PHE A 24 2.72 10.46 -31.60
C PHE A 24 3.36 9.10 -31.44
N THR A 25 4.60 9.05 -30.99
CA THR A 25 5.16 7.82 -30.44
C THR A 25 4.43 7.57 -29.12
N SER A 26 3.47 6.64 -29.14
CA SER A 26 2.96 6.08 -27.90
C SER A 26 4.15 5.42 -27.21
N ALA A 27 4.67 6.05 -26.16
CA ALA A 27 5.58 5.35 -25.26
C ALA A 27 4.85 4.08 -24.78
N ALA A 28 5.41 2.92 -25.07
CA ALA A 28 4.95 1.68 -24.46
C ALA A 28 4.94 1.91 -22.94
N PRO A 29 3.93 1.43 -22.21
CA PRO A 29 3.96 1.50 -20.77
C PRO A 29 5.28 0.87 -20.31
N ALA A 30 6.05 1.57 -19.49
CA ALA A 30 7.25 1.02 -18.90
C ALA A 30 6.80 -0.25 -18.15
N GLU A 31 7.36 -1.40 -18.52
CA GLU A 31 7.17 -2.60 -17.72
C GLU A 31 7.72 -2.31 -16.33
N ALA A 32 6.94 -2.63 -15.30
CA ALA A 32 7.38 -2.48 -13.94
C ALA A 32 8.65 -3.30 -13.72
N ALA A 33 9.76 -2.64 -13.39
CA ALA A 33 11.01 -3.33 -13.17
C ALA A 33 10.91 -4.10 -11.84
N PHE A 34 11.00 -5.42 -11.91
CA PHE A 34 11.05 -6.29 -10.73
C PHE A 34 12.48 -6.25 -10.15
N TRP A 35 12.62 -5.81 -8.89
CA TRP A 35 13.92 -5.75 -8.22
C TRP A 35 14.41 -7.10 -7.69
N GLY A 36 13.58 -8.11 -7.72
CA GLY A 36 13.82 -9.44 -7.21
C GLY A 36 13.22 -9.70 -5.84
N ALA A 37 13.21 -10.95 -5.45
CA ALA A 37 12.83 -11.36 -4.11
C ALA A 37 13.94 -11.05 -3.11
N SER A 38 13.57 -10.73 -1.87
CA SER A 38 14.48 -10.61 -0.75
C SER A 38 15.12 -11.97 -0.42
N ASN A 39 16.32 -11.94 0.12
CA ASN A 39 16.96 -13.10 0.76
C ASN A 39 16.39 -13.42 2.14
N GLU A 40 15.46 -12.60 2.64
CA GLU A 40 14.87 -12.71 3.97
C GLU A 40 13.34 -12.81 3.88
N LEU A 41 12.76 -13.56 4.82
CA LEU A 41 11.32 -13.69 4.95
C LEU A 41 10.70 -12.40 5.46
N LEU A 42 9.62 -11.94 4.82
CA LEU A 42 8.81 -10.85 5.34
C LEU A 42 7.38 -10.97 4.82
N HIS A 43 6.42 -10.96 5.75
CA HIS A 43 4.99 -10.94 5.47
C HIS A 43 4.44 -9.54 5.77
N ASP A 44 3.48 -9.06 4.97
CA ASP A 44 2.87 -7.72 5.09
C ASP A 44 3.93 -6.60 5.17
N PRO A 45 4.78 -6.47 4.15
CA PRO A 45 5.89 -5.55 4.19
C PRO A 45 5.43 -4.09 4.07
N THR A 46 5.98 -3.23 4.91
CA THR A 46 6.12 -1.79 4.66
C THR A 46 7.60 -1.45 4.55
N MET A 47 7.96 -0.42 3.78
CA MET A 47 9.35 -0.08 3.55
C MET A 47 9.59 1.42 3.57
N ILE A 48 10.68 1.86 4.21
CA ILE A 48 11.06 3.27 4.33
C ILE A 48 12.57 3.46 4.27
N LYS A 49 13.02 4.66 3.96
CA LYS A 49 14.43 5.03 3.95
C LYS A 49 14.77 5.95 5.11
N GLU A 50 15.87 5.63 5.83
CA GLU A 50 16.50 6.51 6.81
C GLU A 50 17.95 6.76 6.39
N GLY A 51 18.27 8.01 6.03
CA GLY A 51 19.59 8.35 5.47
C GLY A 51 19.90 7.55 4.21
N SER A 52 20.99 6.78 4.22
CA SER A 52 21.38 5.89 3.12
C SER A 52 20.82 4.47 3.26
N SER A 53 20.19 4.12 4.37
CA SER A 53 19.72 2.78 4.65
C SER A 53 18.22 2.62 4.35
N TRP A 54 17.85 1.47 3.81
CA TRP A 54 16.47 1.03 3.69
C TRP A 54 16.11 0.17 4.90
N TYR A 55 14.89 0.30 5.37
CA TYR A 55 14.26 -0.54 6.38
C TYR A 55 12.97 -1.11 5.83
N ALA A 56 12.77 -2.40 5.99
CA ALA A 56 11.51 -3.07 5.73
C ALA A 56 11.00 -3.68 7.05
N LEU A 57 9.74 -3.44 7.34
CA LEU A 57 9.08 -3.97 8.52
C LEU A 57 7.93 -4.86 8.06
N GLY A 58 7.59 -5.86 8.87
CA GLY A 58 6.47 -6.75 8.56
C GLY A 58 5.95 -7.46 9.79
N THR A 59 4.95 -8.29 9.57
CA THR A 59 4.38 -9.20 10.56
C THR A 59 5.47 -10.03 11.21
N GLY A 60 5.46 -10.12 12.54
CA GLY A 60 6.41 -10.93 13.29
C GLY A 60 6.26 -12.43 12.98
N LEU A 61 7.36 -13.15 12.91
CA LEU A 61 7.34 -14.61 12.77
C LEU A 61 6.89 -15.27 14.06
N THR A 62 6.31 -16.45 13.98
CA THR A 62 5.77 -17.19 15.13
C THR A 62 6.82 -17.42 16.23
N GLU A 63 8.07 -17.58 15.85
CA GLU A 63 9.19 -17.83 16.76
C GLU A 63 9.88 -16.55 17.22
N GLU A 64 9.62 -15.41 16.55
CA GLU A 64 10.18 -14.10 16.86
C GLU A 64 9.06 -13.22 17.45
N ARG A 65 9.24 -12.78 18.69
CA ARG A 65 8.29 -11.82 19.27
C ARG A 65 8.49 -10.43 18.66
N GLY A 66 7.39 -9.70 18.48
CA GLY A 66 7.41 -8.34 17.98
C GLY A 66 7.24 -8.25 16.47
N LEU A 67 7.41 -7.06 15.93
CA LEU A 67 7.45 -6.81 14.50
C LEU A 67 8.83 -7.15 13.95
N ARG A 68 8.88 -7.85 12.83
CA ARG A 68 10.13 -8.15 12.13
C ARG A 68 10.69 -6.90 11.47
N VAL A 69 12.00 -6.71 11.55
CA VAL A 69 12.71 -5.56 10.97
C VAL A 69 13.89 -6.04 10.15
N LEU A 70 13.96 -5.59 8.91
CA LEU A 70 15.07 -5.84 8.00
C LEU A 70 15.75 -4.51 7.65
N LYS A 71 17.07 -4.55 7.40
CA LYS A 71 17.86 -3.41 6.94
C LYS A 71 18.65 -3.76 5.71
N SER A 72 18.76 -2.81 4.77
CA SER A 72 19.55 -2.94 3.56
C SER A 72 20.21 -1.61 3.17
N SER A 73 21.32 -1.67 2.46
CA SER A 73 21.95 -0.49 1.83
C SER A 73 21.53 -0.32 0.36
N ASP A 74 21.02 -1.38 -0.27
CA ASP A 74 20.73 -1.45 -1.72
C ASP A 74 19.29 -1.86 -2.06
N ALA A 75 18.44 -2.08 -1.03
CA ALA A 75 17.06 -2.58 -1.13
C ALA A 75 16.95 -3.99 -1.79
N LYS A 76 18.04 -4.75 -1.84
CA LYS A 76 18.11 -6.11 -2.42
C LYS A 76 18.61 -7.13 -1.42
N ASN A 77 19.72 -6.80 -0.76
CA ASN A 77 20.35 -7.65 0.25
C ASN A 77 19.95 -7.15 1.64
N TRP A 78 19.21 -7.95 2.35
CA TRP A 78 18.60 -7.60 3.64
C TRP A 78 19.27 -8.35 4.79
N THR A 79 19.33 -7.70 5.93
CA THR A 79 19.82 -8.28 7.19
C THR A 79 18.79 -8.05 8.28
N VAL A 80 18.52 -9.11 9.06
CA VAL A 80 17.59 -9.07 10.18
C VAL A 80 18.13 -8.15 11.27
N GLN A 81 17.26 -7.29 11.77
CA GLN A 81 17.54 -6.39 12.88
C GLN A 81 16.74 -6.83 14.12
N LYS A 82 16.99 -6.16 15.25
CA LYS A 82 16.20 -6.37 16.46
C LYS A 82 14.73 -6.03 16.20
N SER A 83 13.84 -6.96 16.53
CA SER A 83 12.39 -6.77 16.43
C SER A 83 11.89 -5.65 17.35
N ILE A 84 10.82 -4.97 16.92
CA ILE A 84 10.15 -3.94 17.71
C ILE A 84 9.08 -4.61 18.57
N PHE A 85 8.98 -4.22 19.85
CA PHE A 85 8.03 -4.75 20.83
C PHE A 85 8.17 -6.26 21.11
N THR A 86 9.40 -6.69 21.40
CA THR A 86 9.64 -8.08 21.87
C THR A 86 9.00 -8.37 23.24
N THR A 87 8.63 -7.34 24.00
CA THR A 87 7.86 -7.43 25.24
C THR A 87 6.47 -6.86 25.01
N PRO A 88 5.40 -7.62 25.31
CA PRO A 88 4.03 -7.15 25.16
C PRO A 88 3.77 -5.87 25.98
N LEU A 89 3.07 -4.91 25.37
CA LEU A 89 2.60 -3.74 26.08
C LEU A 89 1.35 -4.09 26.92
N SER A 90 1.26 -3.55 28.12
CA SER A 90 0.23 -3.93 29.10
C SER A 90 -1.21 -3.69 28.61
N TRP A 91 -1.41 -2.73 27.73
CA TRP A 91 -2.74 -2.42 27.22
C TRP A 91 -3.24 -3.43 26.15
N TRP A 92 -2.36 -4.23 25.52
CA TRP A 92 -2.78 -5.18 24.47
C TRP A 92 -3.77 -6.21 25.02
N SER A 93 -3.45 -6.88 26.11
CA SER A 93 -4.34 -7.87 26.74
C SER A 93 -5.65 -7.28 27.25
N ASN A 94 -5.67 -5.98 27.58
CA ASN A 94 -6.88 -5.30 28.03
C ASN A 94 -7.92 -5.13 26.91
N TYR A 95 -7.47 -5.02 25.67
CA TYR A 95 -8.35 -4.82 24.51
C TYR A 95 -8.47 -6.06 23.63
N VAL A 96 -7.44 -6.89 23.60
CA VAL A 96 -7.37 -8.11 22.80
C VAL A 96 -6.88 -9.29 23.69
N PRO A 97 -7.73 -9.87 24.53
CA PRO A 97 -7.30 -10.85 25.54
C PRO A 97 -6.58 -12.07 24.97
N ASN A 98 -6.92 -12.46 23.73
CA ASN A 98 -6.38 -13.66 23.07
C ASN A 98 -5.47 -13.30 21.88
N TYR A 99 -4.78 -12.16 21.94
CA TYR A 99 -3.85 -11.78 20.86
C TYR A 99 -2.69 -12.80 20.72
N GLY A 100 -2.17 -12.91 19.50
CA GLY A 100 -0.94 -13.67 19.23
C GLY A 100 0.29 -13.03 19.90
N GLN A 101 1.41 -13.75 19.90
CA GLN A 101 2.65 -13.25 20.56
C GLN A 101 3.39 -12.20 19.74
N ASN A 102 3.03 -12.02 18.48
CA ASN A 102 3.61 -11.07 17.51
C ASN A 102 2.54 -10.08 17.06
N GLN A 103 3.00 -8.97 16.55
CA GLN A 103 2.18 -7.94 15.93
C GLN A 103 2.14 -8.16 14.42
N TRP A 104 1.08 -7.65 13.78
CA TRP A 104 0.81 -7.90 12.36
C TRP A 104 0.77 -6.60 11.57
N ALA A 105 1.03 -6.74 10.26
CA ALA A 105 0.82 -5.75 9.22
C ALA A 105 1.15 -4.32 9.68
N PRO A 106 2.42 -4.00 9.94
CA PRO A 106 2.82 -2.65 10.29
C PRO A 106 2.76 -1.73 9.07
N ASP A 107 2.57 -0.44 9.34
CA ASP A 107 2.86 0.63 8.39
C ASP A 107 3.73 1.70 9.05
N ILE A 108 4.75 2.18 8.32
CA ILE A 108 5.71 3.17 8.81
C ILE A 108 5.86 4.33 7.84
N GLN A 109 5.67 5.56 8.35
CA GLN A 109 5.85 6.80 7.58
C GLN A 109 6.64 7.84 8.38
N TYR A 110 7.40 8.68 7.66
CA TYR A 110 8.09 9.81 8.27
C TYR A 110 7.24 11.08 8.13
N TYR A 111 6.89 11.70 9.26
CA TYR A 111 6.11 12.92 9.27
C TYR A 111 6.46 13.79 10.48
N ASN A 112 6.62 15.10 10.23
CA ASN A 112 6.93 16.11 11.27
C ASN A 112 8.11 15.72 12.18
N GLY A 113 9.22 15.25 11.59
CA GLY A 113 10.45 14.98 12.32
C GLY A 113 10.50 13.65 13.07
N LYS A 114 9.50 12.78 12.87
CA LYS A 114 9.42 11.45 13.48
C LYS A 114 9.01 10.39 12.50
N TYR A 115 9.41 9.16 12.76
CA TYR A 115 8.84 7.94 12.20
C TYR A 115 7.62 7.56 13.04
N TRP A 116 6.49 7.35 12.39
CA TRP A 116 5.24 6.90 12.97
C TRP A 116 4.98 5.48 12.49
N LEU A 117 4.81 4.58 13.43
CA LEU A 117 4.63 3.14 13.19
C LEU A 117 3.28 2.71 13.73
N TYR A 118 2.36 2.39 12.82
CA TYR A 118 1.10 1.74 13.16
C TYR A 118 1.30 0.23 13.08
N TYR A 119 0.57 -0.52 13.89
CA TYR A 119 0.64 -1.98 13.91
C TYR A 119 -0.65 -2.58 14.46
N SER A 120 -0.93 -3.84 14.09
CA SER A 120 -2.12 -4.56 14.52
C SER A 120 -1.82 -5.52 15.67
N VAL A 121 -2.74 -5.58 16.62
CA VAL A 121 -2.81 -6.59 17.68
C VAL A 121 -4.12 -7.33 17.53
N SER A 122 -4.07 -8.63 17.25
CA SER A 122 -5.25 -9.42 16.94
C SER A 122 -5.04 -10.90 17.21
N SER A 123 -6.07 -11.70 16.93
CA SER A 123 -6.01 -13.16 16.81
C SER A 123 -6.71 -13.62 15.53
N PHE A 124 -6.20 -14.67 14.92
CA PHE A 124 -6.70 -15.15 13.62
C PHE A 124 -8.19 -15.53 13.68
N GLY A 125 -8.95 -15.10 12.68
CA GLY A 125 -10.39 -15.35 12.59
C GLY A 125 -11.27 -14.51 13.52
N SER A 126 -10.70 -13.50 14.20
CA SER A 126 -11.41 -12.61 15.11
C SER A 126 -11.44 -11.18 14.60
N ASN A 127 -12.47 -10.40 14.96
CA ASN A 127 -12.45 -8.96 14.85
C ASN A 127 -12.38 -8.25 16.21
N THR A 128 -12.02 -8.97 17.27
CA THR A 128 -11.58 -8.36 18.52
C THR A 128 -10.12 -8.00 18.37
N SER A 129 -9.89 -6.78 17.90
CA SER A 129 -8.58 -6.33 17.41
C SER A 129 -8.32 -4.88 17.80
N ALA A 130 -7.05 -4.49 17.76
CA ALA A 130 -6.63 -3.12 18.03
C ALA A 130 -5.47 -2.71 17.12
N ILE A 131 -5.48 -1.46 16.70
CA ILE A 131 -4.33 -0.80 16.06
C ILE A 131 -3.65 0.06 17.11
N GLY A 132 -2.35 -0.18 17.30
CA GLY A 132 -1.45 0.60 18.14
C GLY A 132 -0.61 1.57 17.32
N LEU A 133 -0.03 2.54 18.01
CA LEU A 133 0.86 3.54 17.45
C LEU A 133 2.14 3.62 18.27
N ALA A 134 3.26 3.69 17.57
CA ALA A 134 4.55 4.04 18.17
C ALA A 134 5.23 5.16 17.37
N SER A 135 6.14 5.87 18.00
CA SER A 135 6.96 6.88 17.34
C SER A 135 8.44 6.79 17.74
N SER A 136 9.31 7.15 16.80
CA SER A 136 10.74 7.32 17.06
C SER A 136 11.32 8.44 16.21
N THR A 137 12.39 9.07 16.65
CA THR A 137 13.16 10.02 15.82
C THR A 137 14.17 9.33 14.93
N SER A 138 14.43 8.03 15.14
CA SER A 138 15.35 7.23 14.33
C SER A 138 14.98 5.75 14.41
N ILE A 139 14.92 5.08 13.26
CA ILE A 139 14.70 3.64 13.15
C ILE A 139 15.95 2.91 13.63
N SER A 140 17.12 3.36 13.20
CA SER A 140 18.41 2.71 13.49
C SER A 140 18.77 2.72 14.96
N SER A 141 18.39 3.76 15.69
CA SER A 141 18.65 3.85 17.14
C SER A 141 17.61 3.10 17.97
N GLY A 142 16.49 2.71 17.38
CA GLY A 142 15.35 2.18 18.11
C GLY A 142 14.65 3.27 18.96
N GLY A 143 14.49 3.02 20.26
CA GLY A 143 13.88 4.03 21.15
C GLY A 143 12.42 4.31 20.83
N TRP A 144 11.70 3.30 20.36
CA TRP A 144 10.27 3.40 20.04
C TRP A 144 9.47 3.72 21.29
N LYS A 145 8.79 4.86 21.23
CA LYS A 145 7.84 5.29 22.24
C LYS A 145 6.47 4.73 21.91
N ASP A 146 5.85 4.05 22.87
CA ASP A 146 4.44 3.67 22.78
C ASP A 146 3.56 4.92 22.86
N GLU A 147 2.78 5.18 21.82
CA GLU A 147 1.76 6.24 21.77
C GLU A 147 0.36 5.67 22.10
N GLY A 148 0.28 4.35 22.34
CA GLY A 148 -0.91 3.62 22.78
C GLY A 148 -1.94 3.33 21.69
N LEU A 149 -3.14 2.99 22.14
CA LEU A 149 -4.27 2.63 21.29
C LEU A 149 -4.65 3.77 20.32
N VAL A 150 -4.90 3.40 19.06
CA VAL A 150 -5.43 4.27 17.99
C VAL A 150 -6.91 4.03 17.77
N ILE A 151 -7.24 2.79 17.44
CA ILE A 151 -8.62 2.35 17.19
C ILE A 151 -8.71 0.86 17.52
N ARG A 152 -9.91 0.41 17.87
CA ARG A 152 -10.19 -1.00 18.14
C ARG A 152 -11.50 -1.44 17.53
N SER A 153 -11.66 -2.73 17.38
CA SER A 153 -12.91 -3.41 17.10
C SER A 153 -13.19 -4.50 18.13
N THR A 154 -14.45 -4.87 18.24
CA THR A 154 -14.95 -5.97 19.06
C THR A 154 -15.93 -6.78 18.25
N SER A 155 -16.41 -7.90 18.76
CA SER A 155 -17.42 -8.73 18.09
C SER A 155 -18.73 -7.98 17.75
N SER A 156 -19.01 -6.84 18.39
CA SER A 156 -20.18 -5.98 18.09
C SER A 156 -19.94 -5.03 16.91
N ASN A 157 -18.71 -4.86 16.44
CA ASN A 157 -18.41 -4.01 15.30
C ASN A 157 -18.57 -4.79 13.99
N ASN A 158 -18.97 -4.09 12.93
CA ASN A 158 -19.07 -4.65 11.60
C ASN A 158 -17.77 -4.53 10.78
N TYR A 159 -16.65 -4.21 11.42
CA TYR A 159 -15.31 -4.09 10.81
C TYR A 159 -14.26 -4.75 11.69
N ASN A 160 -13.08 -4.96 11.16
CA ASN A 160 -11.90 -5.45 11.87
C ASN A 160 -10.82 -4.36 11.90
N ALA A 161 -10.33 -3.99 13.08
CA ALA A 161 -9.32 -2.94 13.24
C ALA A 161 -7.91 -3.55 13.16
N ILE A 162 -7.52 -3.95 11.95
CA ILE A 162 -6.16 -4.41 11.58
C ILE A 162 -5.75 -3.81 10.22
N ASP A 163 -4.54 -4.07 9.80
CA ASP A 163 -3.94 -3.64 8.55
C ASP A 163 -3.98 -2.11 8.39
N PRO A 164 -3.34 -1.37 9.31
CA PRO A 164 -3.27 0.08 9.22
C PRO A 164 -2.41 0.55 8.06
N GLU A 165 -2.82 1.67 7.45
CA GLU A 165 -2.09 2.39 6.41
C GLU A 165 -2.18 3.89 6.68
N LEU A 166 -1.06 4.53 6.99
CA LEU A 166 -0.95 5.97 7.14
C LEU A 166 -0.75 6.62 5.77
N THR A 167 -1.67 7.45 5.38
CA THR A 167 -1.57 8.18 4.12
C THR A 167 -1.83 9.67 4.32
N PHE A 168 -1.60 10.47 3.27
CA PHE A 168 -1.82 11.91 3.30
C PHE A 168 -2.74 12.34 2.16
N ASP A 169 -3.66 13.27 2.45
CA ASP A 169 -4.40 13.91 1.39
C ASP A 169 -3.52 14.89 0.59
N LYS A 170 -4.04 15.40 -0.51
CA LYS A 170 -3.36 16.36 -1.38
C LYS A 170 -2.90 17.65 -0.67
N ASP A 171 -3.45 17.95 0.49
CA ASP A 171 -3.15 19.11 1.32
C ASP A 171 -2.21 18.76 2.50
N GLY A 172 -1.68 17.52 2.53
CA GLY A 172 -0.76 17.01 3.55
C GLY A 172 -1.40 16.77 4.91
N ASN A 173 -2.72 16.54 4.98
CA ASN A 173 -3.35 16.11 6.21
C ASN A 173 -3.27 14.59 6.32
N PRO A 174 -2.93 14.04 7.52
CA PRO A 174 -2.81 12.61 7.73
C PRO A 174 -4.19 11.93 7.82
N TRP A 175 -4.26 10.73 7.27
CA TRP A 175 -5.40 9.83 7.29
C TRP A 175 -4.93 8.41 7.58
N LEU A 176 -5.79 7.60 8.19
CA LEU A 176 -5.56 6.19 8.45
C LEU A 176 -6.61 5.36 7.71
N ALA A 177 -6.16 4.54 6.75
CA ALA A 177 -6.97 3.46 6.21
C ALA A 177 -6.68 2.18 7.00
N PHE A 178 -7.67 1.30 7.14
CA PHE A 178 -7.51 0.02 7.83
C PHE A 178 -8.69 -0.90 7.54
N GLY A 179 -8.53 -2.18 7.78
CA GLY A 179 -9.63 -3.12 7.75
C GLY A 179 -9.31 -4.42 7.03
N SER A 180 -9.98 -5.48 7.45
CA SER A 180 -9.85 -6.83 6.92
C SER A 180 -11.21 -7.51 7.05
N PHE A 181 -11.67 -8.12 5.96
CA PHE A 181 -12.95 -8.83 5.90
C PHE A 181 -14.16 -8.01 6.40
N TRP A 182 -15.15 -8.64 7.02
CA TRP A 182 -16.38 -7.99 7.52
C TRP A 182 -16.98 -6.98 6.53
N SER A 183 -17.11 -5.73 6.94
CA SER A 183 -17.62 -4.65 6.07
C SER A 183 -16.50 -3.88 5.34
N GLY A 184 -15.32 -4.48 5.20
CA GLY A 184 -14.21 -4.00 4.38
C GLY A 184 -13.43 -2.84 4.99
N ILE A 185 -12.82 -2.05 4.11
CA ILE A 185 -11.85 -1.02 4.45
C ILE A 185 -12.53 0.26 4.93
N LYS A 186 -12.00 0.77 6.03
CA LYS A 186 -12.38 2.04 6.65
C LYS A 186 -11.27 3.07 6.47
N LEU A 187 -11.66 4.34 6.49
CA LEU A 187 -10.76 5.48 6.44
C LEU A 187 -11.19 6.51 7.47
N THR A 188 -10.24 7.10 8.20
CA THR A 188 -10.51 8.19 9.15
C THR A 188 -9.43 9.25 9.08
N LYS A 189 -9.81 10.50 9.34
CA LYS A 189 -8.86 11.60 9.42
C LYS A 189 -8.12 11.57 10.77
N LEU A 190 -6.84 11.90 10.76
CA LEU A 190 -6.01 11.97 11.95
C LEU A 190 -5.73 13.43 12.36
N ASP A 191 -5.52 13.64 13.64
CA ASP A 191 -4.93 14.86 14.17
C ASP A 191 -3.43 14.91 13.86
N LYS A 192 -2.93 16.05 13.39
CA LYS A 192 -1.53 16.21 12.95
C LYS A 192 -0.50 16.09 14.09
N SER A 193 -0.91 16.31 15.32
CA SER A 193 -0.01 16.32 16.48
C SER A 193 0.01 14.98 17.20
N THR A 194 -1.14 14.34 17.34
CA THR A 194 -1.30 13.08 18.05
C THR A 194 -1.27 11.86 17.13
N MET A 195 -1.47 12.05 15.83
CA MET A 195 -1.60 11.00 14.83
C MET A 195 -2.69 9.96 15.17
N LYS A 196 -3.77 10.43 15.84
CA LYS A 196 -4.93 9.63 16.23
C LYS A 196 -6.22 10.13 15.57
N PRO A 197 -7.25 9.27 15.41
CA PRO A 197 -8.50 9.65 14.76
C PRO A 197 -9.19 10.86 15.40
N THR A 198 -9.71 11.75 14.55
CA THR A 198 -10.45 12.96 14.97
C THR A 198 -11.89 12.99 14.50
N GLY A 199 -12.31 12.03 13.68
CA GLY A 199 -13.57 12.17 12.98
C GLY A 199 -14.27 10.86 12.66
N SER A 200 -15.14 10.96 11.65
CA SER A 200 -15.97 9.86 11.17
C SER A 200 -15.15 8.77 10.49
N LEU A 201 -15.70 7.54 10.51
CA LEU A 201 -15.23 6.43 9.69
C LEU A 201 -15.96 6.46 8.34
N TYR A 202 -15.19 6.46 7.26
CA TYR A 202 -15.68 6.33 5.90
C TYR A 202 -15.43 4.89 5.43
N SER A 203 -16.43 4.26 4.80
CA SER A 203 -16.21 3.00 4.09
C SER A 203 -15.72 3.29 2.69
N ILE A 204 -14.59 2.71 2.27
CA ILE A 204 -13.96 3.02 0.98
C ILE A 204 -13.83 1.82 0.05
N ALA A 205 -13.85 0.58 0.57
CA ALA A 205 -13.91 -0.64 -0.22
C ALA A 205 -14.59 -1.77 0.57
N ALA A 206 -15.27 -2.68 -0.14
CA ALA A 206 -15.90 -3.88 0.42
C ALA A 206 -16.09 -4.95 -0.66
N ARG A 207 -16.24 -6.21 -0.26
CA ARG A 207 -16.58 -7.33 -1.16
C ARG A 207 -17.78 -8.15 -0.65
N PRO A 208 -18.99 -7.58 -0.65
CA PRO A 208 -20.15 -8.18 -0.01
C PRO A 208 -20.52 -9.56 -0.57
N ASN A 209 -20.27 -9.79 -1.88
CA ASN A 209 -20.62 -11.04 -2.56
C ASN A 209 -19.52 -12.12 -2.50
N ASN A 210 -18.39 -11.87 -1.82
CA ASN A 210 -17.25 -12.76 -1.72
C ASN A 210 -16.86 -13.02 -0.25
N GLY A 211 -17.84 -13.07 0.65
CA GLY A 211 -17.59 -13.30 2.07
C GLY A 211 -16.75 -12.20 2.75
N GLY A 212 -16.70 -11.00 2.17
CA GLY A 212 -15.88 -9.90 2.68
C GLY A 212 -14.38 -10.03 2.40
N ALA A 213 -13.93 -11.02 1.64
CA ALA A 213 -12.51 -11.36 1.44
C ALA A 213 -11.72 -10.25 0.74
N LEU A 214 -11.36 -9.24 1.52
CA LEU A 214 -10.58 -8.05 1.12
C LEU A 214 -9.94 -7.48 2.38
N GLU A 215 -8.66 -7.08 2.29
CA GLU A 215 -7.88 -6.52 3.40
C GLU A 215 -6.65 -5.75 2.90
N ALA A 216 -5.73 -5.37 3.81
CA ALA A 216 -4.46 -4.72 3.51
C ALA A 216 -4.61 -3.52 2.57
N PRO A 217 -5.27 -2.44 3.00
CA PRO A 217 -5.36 -1.23 2.18
C PRO A 217 -4.01 -0.56 2.05
N THR A 218 -3.72 -0.04 0.84
CA THR A 218 -2.64 0.92 0.60
C THR A 218 -3.18 2.07 -0.21
N LEU A 219 -2.87 3.31 0.16
CA LEU A 219 -3.48 4.48 -0.43
C LEU A 219 -2.44 5.55 -0.76
N THR A 220 -2.34 5.93 -2.04
CA THR A 220 -1.41 6.95 -2.51
C THR A 220 -2.10 7.99 -3.39
N TYR A 221 -1.56 9.21 -3.42
CA TYR A 221 -2.05 10.29 -4.27
C TYR A 221 -1.06 10.58 -5.39
N GLN A 222 -1.51 10.41 -6.63
CA GLN A 222 -0.69 10.67 -7.82
C GLN A 222 -1.52 11.23 -8.97
N ASN A 223 -0.96 12.18 -9.71
CA ASN A 223 -1.55 12.72 -10.94
C ASN A 223 -3.01 13.17 -10.78
N GLY A 224 -3.36 13.75 -9.62
CA GLY A 224 -4.69 14.27 -9.33
C GLY A 224 -5.71 13.21 -8.91
N TYR A 225 -5.29 11.98 -8.61
CA TYR A 225 -6.13 10.89 -8.13
C TYR A 225 -5.53 10.22 -6.89
N TYR A 226 -6.41 9.77 -6.01
CA TYR A 226 -6.10 8.80 -4.97
C TYR A 226 -6.26 7.39 -5.57
N TYR A 227 -5.27 6.55 -5.38
CA TYR A 227 -5.29 5.14 -5.75
C TYR A 227 -5.37 4.30 -4.48
N LEU A 228 -6.43 3.53 -4.36
CA LEU A 228 -6.61 2.56 -3.28
C LEU A 228 -6.27 1.18 -3.83
N MET A 229 -5.26 0.53 -3.25
CA MET A 229 -4.95 -0.87 -3.47
C MET A 229 -5.42 -1.69 -2.28
N VAL A 230 -5.80 -2.93 -2.52
CA VAL A 230 -6.25 -3.89 -1.52
C VAL A 230 -5.85 -5.30 -1.94
N SER A 231 -5.71 -6.18 -0.97
CA SER A 231 -5.56 -7.61 -1.23
C SER A 231 -6.92 -8.29 -1.24
N PHE A 232 -7.23 -9.01 -2.31
CA PHE A 232 -8.43 -9.82 -2.47
C PHE A 232 -8.16 -11.28 -2.13
N ASP A 233 -9.20 -11.98 -1.65
CA ASP A 233 -9.26 -13.41 -1.37
C ASP A 233 -8.46 -13.82 -0.12
N LYS A 234 -7.68 -14.91 -0.14
CA LYS A 234 -7.09 -15.50 1.08
C LYS A 234 -5.57 -15.51 1.04
N CYS A 235 -4.95 -15.05 2.14
CA CYS A 235 -3.54 -15.25 2.44
C CYS A 235 -3.29 -16.53 3.25
N CYS A 236 -2.05 -16.66 3.65
CA CYS A 236 -1.62 -17.42 4.84
C CYS A 236 -1.79 -18.95 4.71
N ASP A 237 -1.80 -19.47 3.48
CA ASP A 237 -1.91 -20.91 3.13
C ASP A 237 -0.79 -21.34 2.15
N GLY A 238 0.39 -20.71 2.26
CA GLY A 238 1.54 -21.00 1.41
C GLY A 238 1.15 -20.94 -0.08
N VAL A 239 1.54 -21.96 -0.85
CA VAL A 239 1.24 -22.05 -2.30
C VAL A 239 -0.25 -22.15 -2.65
N ASN A 240 -1.11 -22.46 -1.69
CA ASN A 240 -2.56 -22.50 -1.86
C ASN A 240 -3.22 -21.15 -1.62
N SER A 241 -2.45 -20.13 -1.24
CA SER A 241 -2.95 -18.76 -1.09
C SER A 241 -3.47 -18.22 -2.40
N THR A 242 -4.63 -17.59 -2.33
CA THR A 242 -5.34 -17.05 -3.51
C THR A 242 -5.32 -15.52 -3.55
N TYR A 243 -4.51 -14.90 -2.72
CA TYR A 243 -4.31 -13.46 -2.69
C TYR A 243 -4.02 -12.89 -4.07
N LYS A 244 -4.52 -11.70 -4.29
CA LYS A 244 -4.21 -10.89 -5.46
C LYS A 244 -4.41 -9.41 -5.12
N ILE A 245 -3.57 -8.57 -5.65
CA ILE A 245 -3.66 -7.12 -5.47
C ILE A 245 -4.63 -6.56 -6.49
N ALA A 246 -5.62 -5.80 -6.00
CA ALA A 246 -6.57 -5.09 -6.83
C ALA A 246 -6.58 -3.59 -6.48
N TYR A 247 -6.97 -2.74 -7.42
CA TYR A 247 -7.03 -1.31 -7.19
C TYR A 247 -8.23 -0.62 -7.82
N GLY A 248 -8.54 0.54 -7.27
CA GLY A 248 -9.42 1.55 -7.84
C GLY A 248 -8.89 2.94 -7.57
N ARG A 249 -9.48 3.95 -8.20
CA ARG A 249 -9.08 5.35 -8.01
C ARG A 249 -10.24 6.29 -7.77
N SER A 250 -9.96 7.41 -7.12
CA SER A 250 -10.92 8.48 -6.85
C SER A 250 -10.27 9.85 -6.94
N LYS A 251 -11.05 10.90 -7.14
CA LYS A 251 -10.60 12.30 -6.99
C LYS A 251 -10.70 12.80 -5.55
N SER A 252 -11.42 12.08 -4.70
CA SER A 252 -11.56 12.37 -3.27
C SER A 252 -10.94 11.24 -2.45
N ILE A 253 -10.23 11.55 -1.36
CA ILE A 253 -9.66 10.55 -0.47
C ILE A 253 -10.72 9.67 0.18
N THR A 254 -11.93 10.19 0.37
CA THR A 254 -13.06 9.44 0.92
C THR A 254 -13.85 8.66 -0.13
N GLY A 255 -13.39 8.64 -1.39
CA GLY A 255 -14.05 7.93 -2.49
C GLY A 255 -15.14 8.75 -3.21
N PRO A 256 -16.01 8.10 -4.02
CA PRO A 256 -15.96 6.69 -4.33
C PRO A 256 -14.73 6.26 -5.15
N TYR A 257 -14.14 5.13 -4.81
CA TYR A 257 -13.07 4.50 -5.58
C TYR A 257 -13.67 3.60 -6.66
N LEU A 258 -13.30 3.85 -7.91
CA LEU A 258 -13.81 3.12 -9.07
C LEU A 258 -12.67 2.34 -9.73
N ASP A 259 -12.94 1.13 -10.15
CA ASP A 259 -12.06 0.33 -10.98
C ASP A 259 -12.04 0.82 -12.45
N LYS A 260 -11.25 0.19 -13.31
CA LYS A 260 -11.17 0.55 -14.75
C LYS A 260 -12.50 0.40 -15.50
N SER A 261 -13.41 -0.45 -15.02
CA SER A 261 -14.74 -0.64 -15.61
C SER A 261 -15.77 0.38 -15.09
N GLY A 262 -15.41 1.21 -14.11
CA GLY A 262 -16.30 2.15 -13.44
C GLY A 262 -17.10 1.55 -12.29
N LYS A 263 -16.83 0.30 -11.90
CA LYS A 263 -17.49 -0.33 -10.76
C LYS A 263 -16.89 0.14 -9.44
N SER A 264 -17.76 0.44 -8.49
CA SER A 264 -17.35 0.88 -7.15
C SER A 264 -16.64 -0.24 -6.36
N MET A 265 -15.53 0.11 -5.70
CA MET A 265 -14.86 -0.80 -4.76
C MET A 265 -15.72 -1.12 -3.53
N LEU A 266 -16.72 -0.33 -3.20
CA LEU A 266 -17.72 -0.65 -2.17
C LEU A 266 -18.67 -1.78 -2.58
N GLU A 267 -18.78 -2.02 -3.88
CA GLU A 267 -19.63 -3.06 -4.49
C GLU A 267 -18.82 -4.26 -5.01
N GLY A 268 -17.60 -4.42 -4.52
CA GLY A 268 -16.68 -5.47 -4.95
C GLY A 268 -16.02 -5.22 -6.31
N GLY A 269 -15.95 -3.96 -6.76
CA GLY A 269 -15.09 -3.53 -7.86
C GLY A 269 -13.62 -3.60 -7.46
N GLY A 270 -12.76 -3.59 -8.45
CA GLY A 270 -11.30 -3.62 -8.32
C GLY A 270 -10.64 -4.20 -9.56
N THR A 271 -9.75 -3.44 -10.16
CA THR A 271 -8.92 -3.92 -11.28
C THR A 271 -7.76 -4.70 -10.72
N ILE A 272 -7.56 -5.94 -11.15
CA ILE A 272 -6.42 -6.76 -10.72
C ILE A 272 -5.12 -6.13 -11.23
N LEU A 273 -4.19 -5.90 -10.32
CA LEU A 273 -2.85 -5.39 -10.58
C LEU A 273 -1.82 -6.52 -10.60
N ASP A 274 -1.87 -7.41 -9.60
CA ASP A 274 -0.99 -8.57 -9.49
C ASP A 274 -1.80 -9.78 -8.98
N SER A 275 -1.72 -10.89 -9.68
CA SER A 275 -2.35 -12.17 -9.30
C SER A 275 -1.31 -13.27 -9.10
N GLY A 276 -0.02 -12.91 -9.12
CA GLY A 276 1.08 -13.86 -9.08
C GLY A 276 1.30 -14.60 -10.39
N ASN A 277 2.14 -15.61 -10.32
CA ASN A 277 2.52 -16.47 -11.45
C ASN A 277 2.82 -17.89 -10.95
N ASP A 278 3.48 -18.72 -11.77
CA ASP A 278 3.78 -20.11 -11.40
C ASP A 278 4.73 -20.23 -10.21
N GLN A 279 5.66 -19.32 -10.04
CA GLN A 279 6.58 -19.28 -8.90
C GLN A 279 5.97 -18.51 -7.71
N TRP A 280 5.44 -17.31 -7.95
CA TRP A 280 4.99 -16.41 -6.89
C TRP A 280 3.47 -16.51 -6.74
N LYS A 281 3.03 -17.23 -5.71
CA LYS A 281 1.62 -17.46 -5.40
C LYS A 281 1.10 -16.44 -4.41
N GLY A 282 -0.17 -16.07 -4.53
CA GLY A 282 -0.87 -15.25 -3.56
C GLY A 282 -0.21 -13.92 -3.20
N PRO A 283 0.14 -13.04 -4.16
CA PRO A 283 0.73 -11.74 -3.85
C PRO A 283 -0.26 -10.84 -3.12
N GLY A 284 0.20 -10.19 -2.05
CA GLY A 284 -0.63 -9.27 -1.26
C GLY A 284 0.11 -8.65 -0.09
N GLY A 285 -0.65 -8.06 0.86
CA GLY A 285 -0.10 -7.32 2.00
C GLY A 285 0.86 -6.24 1.52
N GLN A 286 0.45 -5.50 0.49
CA GLN A 286 1.29 -4.56 -0.24
C GLN A 286 1.39 -3.20 0.45
N ASP A 287 2.45 -2.47 0.13
CA ASP A 287 2.64 -1.05 0.44
C ASP A 287 3.25 -0.30 -0.77
N ILE A 288 3.08 1.03 -0.82
CA ILE A 288 3.66 1.92 -1.82
C ILE A 288 4.65 2.89 -1.19
N VAL A 289 5.90 2.69 -1.49
CA VAL A 289 7.01 3.49 -0.99
C VAL A 289 7.35 4.60 -1.96
N ASN A 290 7.53 5.84 -1.45
CA ASN A 290 7.85 7.03 -2.25
C ASN A 290 6.92 7.25 -3.46
N GLY A 291 5.71 6.68 -3.42
CA GLY A 291 4.69 6.82 -4.44
C GLY A 291 4.89 6.02 -5.72
N ASN A 292 5.97 5.27 -5.87
CA ASN A 292 6.28 4.55 -7.11
C ASN A 292 6.91 3.16 -6.94
N ILE A 293 7.20 2.74 -5.72
CA ILE A 293 7.75 1.40 -5.45
C ILE A 293 6.67 0.60 -4.75
N LEU A 294 6.12 -0.40 -5.43
CA LEU A 294 5.22 -1.37 -4.82
C LEU A 294 6.05 -2.44 -4.12
N VAL A 295 5.86 -2.59 -2.83
CA VAL A 295 6.37 -3.72 -2.05
C VAL A 295 5.23 -4.65 -1.68
N ARG A 296 5.48 -5.96 -1.65
CA ARG A 296 4.47 -6.95 -1.30
C ARG A 296 5.13 -8.26 -0.87
N HIS A 297 4.41 -9.13 -0.20
CA HIS A 297 4.82 -10.52 -0.07
C HIS A 297 4.17 -11.40 -1.15
N ALA A 298 4.75 -12.56 -1.39
CA ALA A 298 4.15 -13.68 -2.13
C ALA A 298 4.81 -14.97 -1.66
N TYR A 299 4.15 -16.10 -1.90
CA TYR A 299 4.62 -17.41 -1.47
C TYR A 299 5.39 -18.08 -2.61
N ASP A 300 6.68 -18.42 -2.37
CA ASP A 300 7.54 -19.04 -3.38
C ASP A 300 7.21 -20.53 -3.55
N ALA A 301 6.65 -20.91 -4.69
CA ALA A 301 6.34 -22.29 -5.01
C ALA A 301 7.58 -23.19 -5.17
N ASN A 302 8.74 -22.58 -5.43
CA ASN A 302 10.02 -23.27 -5.54
C ASN A 302 10.69 -23.49 -4.18
N ASP A 303 10.19 -22.83 -3.12
CA ASP A 303 10.70 -22.94 -1.76
C ASP A 303 9.59 -23.19 -0.74
N ASN A 304 8.82 -24.26 -0.95
CA ASN A 304 7.77 -24.76 -0.03
C ASN A 304 6.71 -23.72 0.38
N GLY A 305 6.49 -22.67 -0.41
CA GLY A 305 5.51 -21.65 -0.11
C GLY A 305 5.93 -20.69 1.01
N ILE A 306 7.24 -20.52 1.20
CA ILE A 306 7.77 -19.53 2.15
C ILE A 306 7.44 -18.11 1.65
N PRO A 307 6.91 -17.22 2.51
CA PRO A 307 6.58 -15.86 2.12
C PRO A 307 7.83 -15.05 1.85
N SER A 308 8.07 -14.70 0.59
CA SER A 308 9.13 -13.80 0.17
C SER A 308 8.62 -12.39 -0.05
N PHE A 309 9.40 -11.43 0.40
CA PHE A 309 9.21 -10.01 0.16
C PHE A 309 9.85 -9.60 -1.17
N SER A 310 9.15 -8.81 -1.96
CA SER A 310 9.67 -8.30 -3.22
C SER A 310 9.19 -6.87 -3.47
N SER A 311 9.95 -6.13 -4.29
CA SER A 311 9.63 -4.77 -4.71
C SER A 311 9.59 -4.65 -6.23
N MET A 312 8.66 -3.82 -6.73
CA MET A 312 8.48 -3.47 -8.14
C MET A 312 8.45 -1.95 -8.29
N ILE A 313 9.04 -1.44 -9.37
CA ILE A 313 9.01 0.01 -9.71
C ILE A 313 8.03 0.26 -10.84
#